data_6b8ebe8bcce17a1f91eba26957c2415f
#
_entry.id   6b8ebe8bcce17a1f91eba26957c2415f
#
_cell.length_a   1.000
_cell.length_b   1.000
_cell.length_c   1.000
_cell.angle_alpha   90.00
_cell.angle_beta   90.00
_cell.angle_gamma   90.00
#
_symmetry.space_group_name_H-M   'P 1'
#
loop_
_entity.id
_entity.type
_entity.pdbx_description
1 polymer ?
#
loop_
_entity_poly.entity_id
_entity_poly.type
_entity_poly.pdbx_seq_one_letter_code
_entity_poly.pdbx_strand_id
1 'polypeptide(L)'
;MYQLDGASGRVIILEAAVYVAACEGERAVTVESVADQAGLSPQAVAEEFATGADMLAEIPAFLDRRMSEYMVEAARHLPEDNSGGDVLMQLAEAYFAYAQDEPAIYHYLFEQYDALDEEHVCQFAKGEKSGTPGADMALDVVKRFAEEQGAVVAHDGDISPLQIGRITLACWSVIHGMGHLSVVGILRLQHAVIRAANLKQVDRLVVDALQYWFKNKQIPQRRPIMNDARAIVEGVMGSEREKPFVAPDDLEQMDPEEAKKVIIEASLRVAGHRGVDRRFFDHVADRLGTSKDFLSTIVDNDFALREAAETLTTMEMAQVFEDCLAALPEDTPTVDQLQIVAAAYFNYAMMYPERFSSIIALASGSIVPHNGDGSSHEGMTKNFAIMMDLLRKFVIEMGITPTDQLVYISTLAVWAGANGIAHLCSIGDFKSFNEDLKWALFVQVVTVSFFAIAHSLQILGHENEECKQV
;
A
#
# COMPACT_ATOMS: atom_id res chain seq x y z
N MET A 1 7.08 3.04 -22.89
CA MET A 1 8.00 2.05 -23.53
C MET A 1 9.33 2.74 -23.75
N TYR A 2 10.27 2.64 -22.82
CA TYR A 2 11.63 3.16 -23.02
C TYR A 2 12.36 2.20 -23.93
N GLN A 3 12.64 2.63 -25.17
CA GLN A 3 13.63 1.95 -26.00
C GLN A 3 14.99 2.15 -25.35
N LEU A 4 15.51 1.12 -24.70
CA LEU A 4 16.91 1.04 -24.31
C LEU A 4 17.71 0.77 -25.59
N ASP A 5 18.24 1.80 -26.21
CA ASP A 5 19.22 1.66 -27.28
C ASP A 5 20.44 0.92 -26.71
N GLY A 6 20.59 -0.36 -27.07
CA GLY A 6 21.68 -1.23 -26.65
C GLY A 6 21.35 -2.29 -25.57
N ALA A 7 20.06 -2.51 -25.24
CA ALA A 7 19.67 -3.60 -24.35
C ALA A 7 20.17 -4.96 -24.89
N SER A 8 20.73 -5.80 -24.02
CA SER A 8 21.10 -7.17 -24.39
C SER A 8 19.84 -7.96 -24.75
N GLY A 9 19.96 -8.94 -25.65
CA GLY A 9 18.83 -9.82 -26.04
C GLY A 9 18.11 -10.41 -24.82
N ARG A 10 18.86 -10.74 -23.77
CA ARG A 10 18.34 -11.27 -22.50
C ARG A 10 17.41 -10.30 -21.76
N VAL A 11 17.70 -8.99 -21.75
CA VAL A 11 16.85 -7.96 -21.16
C VAL A 11 15.53 -7.85 -21.90
N ILE A 12 15.54 -7.82 -23.23
CA ILE A 12 14.33 -7.77 -24.06
C ILE A 12 13.43 -9.00 -23.81
N ILE A 13 14.04 -10.16 -23.69
CA ILE A 13 13.32 -11.41 -23.40
C ILE A 13 12.67 -11.36 -22.01
N LEU A 14 13.39 -10.90 -20.98
CA LEU A 14 12.84 -10.79 -19.62
C LEU A 14 11.73 -9.74 -19.55
N GLU A 15 11.84 -8.59 -20.24
CA GLU A 15 10.76 -7.60 -20.34
C GLU A 15 9.49 -8.23 -20.96
N ALA A 16 9.64 -8.97 -22.02
CA ALA A 16 8.53 -9.67 -22.67
C ALA A 16 7.92 -10.74 -21.75
N ALA A 17 8.77 -11.52 -21.05
CA ALA A 17 8.33 -12.55 -20.12
C ALA A 17 7.55 -11.95 -18.93
N VAL A 18 8.02 -10.83 -18.37
CA VAL A 18 7.31 -10.06 -17.33
C VAL A 18 5.94 -9.61 -17.83
N TYR A 19 5.88 -9.05 -19.05
CA TYR A 19 4.62 -8.58 -19.62
C TYR A 19 3.61 -9.73 -19.80
N VAL A 20 4.06 -10.88 -20.34
CA VAL A 20 3.21 -12.08 -20.48
C VAL A 20 2.76 -12.57 -19.10
N ALA A 21 3.67 -12.66 -18.13
CA ALA A 21 3.34 -13.09 -16.77
C ALA A 21 2.30 -12.17 -16.12
N ALA A 22 2.49 -10.85 -16.21
CA ALA A 22 1.60 -9.85 -15.61
C ALA A 22 0.22 -9.78 -16.28
N CYS A 23 0.13 -9.96 -17.61
CA CYS A 23 -1.13 -9.80 -18.34
C CYS A 23 -1.90 -11.11 -18.53
N GLU A 24 -1.19 -12.24 -18.68
CA GLU A 24 -1.78 -13.53 -19.06
C GLU A 24 -1.58 -14.62 -17.98
N GLY A 25 -0.74 -14.32 -16.99
CA GLY A 25 -0.37 -15.22 -15.89
C GLY A 25 0.87 -16.07 -16.18
N GLU A 26 1.54 -16.54 -15.13
CA GLU A 26 2.81 -17.29 -15.23
C GLU A 26 2.76 -18.54 -16.12
N ARG A 27 1.61 -19.22 -16.17
CA ARG A 27 1.43 -20.41 -17.02
C ARG A 27 1.50 -20.09 -18.52
N ALA A 28 1.27 -18.84 -18.90
CA ALA A 28 1.36 -18.39 -20.27
C ALA A 28 2.81 -18.10 -20.69
N VAL A 29 3.76 -18.02 -19.75
CA VAL A 29 5.17 -17.75 -20.03
C VAL A 29 5.82 -19.01 -20.64
N THR A 30 5.91 -19.02 -21.95
CA THR A 30 6.57 -20.06 -22.77
C THR A 30 7.58 -19.41 -23.70
N VAL A 31 8.47 -20.19 -24.28
CA VAL A 31 9.43 -19.70 -25.28
C VAL A 31 8.69 -19.05 -26.46
N GLU A 32 7.59 -19.64 -26.91
CA GLU A 32 6.78 -19.16 -28.03
C GLU A 32 6.07 -17.85 -27.70
N SER A 33 5.36 -17.77 -26.57
CA SER A 33 4.61 -16.56 -26.19
C SER A 33 5.54 -15.38 -25.94
N VAL A 34 6.68 -15.63 -25.31
CA VAL A 34 7.69 -14.59 -25.05
C VAL A 34 8.37 -14.14 -26.34
N ALA A 35 8.65 -15.07 -27.27
CA ALA A 35 9.19 -14.72 -28.58
C ALA A 35 8.23 -13.83 -29.38
N ASP A 36 6.94 -14.17 -29.39
CA ASP A 36 5.87 -13.38 -30.01
C ASP A 36 5.81 -11.97 -29.42
N GLN A 37 5.80 -11.86 -28.07
CA GLN A 37 5.75 -10.60 -27.35
C GLN A 37 7.01 -9.74 -27.58
N ALA A 38 8.19 -10.36 -27.64
CA ALA A 38 9.47 -9.70 -27.87
C ALA A 38 9.72 -9.33 -29.33
N GLY A 39 8.96 -9.89 -30.29
CA GLY A 39 9.23 -9.78 -31.72
C GLY A 39 10.50 -10.54 -32.16
N LEU A 40 10.81 -11.61 -31.46
CA LEU A 40 11.99 -12.47 -31.71
C LEU A 40 11.58 -13.84 -32.27
N SER A 41 12.56 -14.61 -32.79
CA SER A 41 12.30 -16.01 -33.11
C SER A 41 12.32 -16.87 -31.84
N PRO A 42 11.50 -17.94 -31.73
CA PRO A 42 11.57 -18.89 -30.62
C PRO A 42 12.96 -19.46 -30.38
N GLN A 43 13.73 -19.64 -31.45
CA GLN A 43 15.12 -20.12 -31.36
C GLN A 43 16.00 -19.09 -30.63
N ALA A 44 15.88 -17.80 -30.93
CA ALA A 44 16.67 -16.74 -30.28
C ALA A 44 16.34 -16.66 -28.77
N VAL A 45 15.08 -16.87 -28.39
CA VAL A 45 14.69 -16.96 -26.98
C VAL A 45 15.26 -18.22 -26.33
N ALA A 46 15.18 -19.38 -27.02
CA ALA A 46 15.69 -20.66 -26.52
C ALA A 46 17.22 -20.71 -26.37
N GLU A 47 17.96 -19.88 -27.07
CA GLU A 47 19.41 -19.73 -26.91
C GLU A 47 19.77 -19.05 -25.56
N GLU A 48 18.89 -18.18 -25.04
CA GLU A 48 19.09 -17.48 -23.78
C GLU A 48 18.40 -18.17 -22.58
N PHE A 49 17.21 -18.75 -22.80
CA PHE A 49 16.40 -19.42 -21.80
C PHE A 49 15.81 -20.72 -22.37
N ALA A 50 16.15 -21.85 -21.77
CA ALA A 50 15.69 -23.15 -22.25
C ALA A 50 14.18 -23.35 -22.09
N THR A 51 13.57 -22.76 -21.03
CA THR A 51 12.15 -22.92 -20.72
C THR A 51 11.54 -21.62 -20.17
N GLY A 52 10.19 -21.54 -20.13
CA GLY A 52 9.47 -20.47 -19.42
C GLY A 52 9.77 -20.43 -17.93
N ALA A 53 10.02 -21.58 -17.32
CA ALA A 53 10.38 -21.66 -15.90
C ALA A 53 11.73 -20.99 -15.60
N ASP A 54 12.69 -21.08 -16.52
CA ASP A 54 14.00 -20.42 -16.36
C ASP A 54 13.83 -18.89 -16.43
N MET A 55 12.95 -18.40 -17.29
CA MET A 55 12.60 -16.97 -17.37
C MET A 55 11.92 -16.50 -16.09
N LEU A 56 10.91 -17.24 -15.64
CA LEU A 56 10.18 -16.92 -14.40
C LEU A 56 11.10 -16.85 -13.18
N ALA A 57 12.08 -17.71 -13.08
CA ALA A 57 13.04 -17.70 -11.97
C ALA A 57 13.91 -16.43 -11.91
N GLU A 58 14.12 -15.73 -13.04
CA GLU A 58 14.93 -14.52 -13.10
C GLU A 58 14.12 -13.22 -13.01
N ILE A 59 12.81 -13.28 -13.23
CA ILE A 59 11.93 -12.11 -13.22
C ILE A 59 12.05 -11.28 -11.93
N PRO A 60 12.09 -11.85 -10.70
CA PRO A 60 12.14 -11.05 -9.48
C PRO A 60 13.37 -10.15 -9.42
N ALA A 61 14.55 -10.76 -9.58
CA ALA A 61 15.82 -10.02 -9.54
C ALA A 61 15.93 -9.01 -10.70
N PHE A 62 15.28 -9.29 -11.83
CA PHE A 62 15.19 -8.36 -12.96
C PHE A 62 14.33 -7.15 -12.62
N LEU A 63 13.14 -7.36 -12.04
CA LEU A 63 12.20 -6.29 -11.68
C LEU A 63 12.72 -5.40 -10.55
N ASP A 64 13.30 -6.00 -9.50
CA ASP A 64 13.91 -5.27 -8.40
C ASP A 64 15.03 -4.34 -8.91
N ARG A 65 15.93 -4.87 -9.75
CA ARG A 65 16.97 -4.08 -10.39
C ARG A 65 16.39 -2.96 -11.24
N ARG A 66 15.37 -3.23 -12.07
CA ARG A 66 14.75 -2.23 -12.96
C ARG A 66 14.10 -1.09 -12.17
N MET A 67 13.36 -1.40 -11.12
CA MET A 67 12.77 -0.39 -10.24
C MET A 67 13.86 0.43 -9.54
N SER A 68 14.90 -0.25 -9.04
CA SER A 68 16.05 0.42 -8.42
C SER A 68 16.79 1.35 -9.40
N GLU A 69 17.01 0.92 -10.63
CA GLU A 69 17.63 1.74 -11.69
C GLU A 69 16.77 2.96 -12.02
N TYR A 70 15.44 2.81 -12.07
CA TYR A 70 14.51 3.92 -12.31
C TYR A 70 14.62 4.99 -11.20
N MET A 71 14.64 4.58 -9.95
CA MET A 71 14.80 5.46 -8.79
C MET A 71 16.19 6.14 -8.78
N VAL A 72 17.26 5.37 -9.00
CA VAL A 72 18.64 5.90 -9.03
C VAL A 72 18.82 6.92 -10.15
N GLU A 73 18.26 6.65 -11.33
CA GLU A 73 18.33 7.57 -12.47
C GLU A 73 17.58 8.88 -12.20
N ALA A 74 16.40 8.80 -11.59
CA ALA A 74 15.64 9.99 -11.19
C ALA A 74 16.45 10.85 -10.20
N ALA A 75 17.16 10.26 -9.26
CA ALA A 75 17.99 10.99 -8.32
C ALA A 75 19.25 11.60 -8.96
N ARG A 76 19.80 11.02 -10.03
CA ARG A 76 20.98 11.55 -10.75
C ARG A 76 20.70 12.88 -11.45
N HIS A 77 19.45 13.16 -11.78
CA HIS A 77 19.06 14.41 -12.44
C HIS A 77 18.93 15.60 -11.48
N LEU A 78 19.02 15.35 -10.17
CA LEU A 78 18.99 16.41 -9.18
C LEU A 78 20.33 17.17 -9.13
N PRO A 79 20.32 18.49 -8.88
CA PRO A 79 21.52 19.25 -8.56
C PRO A 79 22.29 18.64 -7.36
N GLU A 80 23.61 18.75 -7.40
CA GLU A 80 24.47 18.18 -6.34
C GLU A 80 24.26 18.83 -4.96
N ASP A 81 23.74 20.06 -4.91
CA ASP A 81 23.44 20.82 -3.71
C ASP A 81 22.06 20.57 -3.11
N ASN A 82 21.26 19.66 -3.67
CA ASN A 82 19.97 19.29 -3.11
C ASN A 82 20.10 18.65 -1.74
N SER A 83 19.17 19.02 -0.84
CA SER A 83 19.09 18.41 0.48
C SER A 83 18.70 16.93 0.41
N GLY A 84 19.02 16.16 1.44
CA GLY A 84 18.55 14.78 1.58
C GLY A 84 17.03 14.67 1.56
N GLY A 85 16.31 15.68 2.06
CA GLY A 85 14.85 15.76 1.97
C GLY A 85 14.35 15.89 0.52
N ASP A 86 14.99 16.74 -0.31
CA ASP A 86 14.63 16.88 -1.73
C ASP A 86 14.87 15.57 -2.50
N VAL A 87 15.98 14.89 -2.20
CA VAL A 87 16.28 13.59 -2.82
C VAL A 87 15.29 12.54 -2.39
N LEU A 88 14.88 12.51 -1.12
CA LEU A 88 13.86 11.58 -0.63
C LEU A 88 12.51 11.79 -1.34
N MET A 89 12.08 13.04 -1.50
CA MET A 89 10.87 13.36 -2.28
C MET A 89 10.99 12.91 -3.74
N GLN A 90 12.15 13.10 -4.37
CA GLN A 90 12.36 12.65 -5.76
C GLN A 90 12.33 11.13 -5.89
N LEU A 91 12.87 10.39 -4.92
CA LEU A 91 12.77 8.93 -4.89
C LEU A 91 11.31 8.48 -4.75
N ALA A 92 10.53 9.16 -3.92
CA ALA A 92 9.10 8.90 -3.75
C ALA A 92 8.32 9.16 -5.06
N GLU A 93 8.58 10.31 -5.71
CA GLU A 93 7.98 10.66 -7.00
C GLU A 93 8.34 9.64 -8.09
N ALA A 94 9.60 9.18 -8.13
CA ALA A 94 10.06 8.16 -9.09
C ALA A 94 9.38 6.81 -8.86
N TYR A 95 9.34 6.35 -7.62
CA TYR A 95 8.64 5.11 -7.26
C TYR A 95 7.17 5.15 -7.66
N PHE A 96 6.50 6.25 -7.36
CA PHE A 96 5.10 6.45 -7.71
C PHE A 96 4.89 6.55 -9.23
N ALA A 97 5.78 7.22 -9.97
CA ALA A 97 5.73 7.29 -11.42
C ALA A 97 5.89 5.90 -12.04
N TYR A 98 6.84 5.09 -11.54
CA TYR A 98 7.00 3.70 -11.97
C TYR A 98 5.69 2.90 -11.80
N ALA A 99 5.04 3.03 -10.66
CA ALA A 99 3.76 2.38 -10.41
C ALA A 99 2.65 2.84 -11.38
N GLN A 100 2.64 4.11 -11.78
CA GLN A 100 1.65 4.67 -12.73
C GLN A 100 1.94 4.30 -14.18
N ASP A 101 3.21 4.26 -14.57
CA ASP A 101 3.64 3.99 -15.94
C ASP A 101 3.54 2.49 -16.28
N GLU A 102 3.78 1.62 -15.30
CA GLU A 102 3.83 0.17 -15.46
C GLU A 102 2.92 -0.57 -14.44
N PRO A 103 1.61 -0.25 -14.40
CA PRO A 103 0.72 -0.71 -13.33
C PRO A 103 0.59 -2.24 -13.26
N ALA A 104 0.59 -2.94 -14.38
CA ALA A 104 0.51 -4.40 -14.41
C ALA A 104 1.80 -5.05 -13.87
N ILE A 105 2.95 -4.46 -14.19
CA ILE A 105 4.25 -4.92 -13.73
C ILE A 105 4.40 -4.63 -12.22
N TYR A 106 3.99 -3.44 -11.78
CA TYR A 106 3.97 -3.07 -10.36
C TYR A 106 3.11 -4.03 -9.53
N HIS A 107 1.89 -4.31 -9.99
CA HIS A 107 0.99 -5.26 -9.35
C HIS A 107 1.60 -6.67 -9.30
N TYR A 108 2.17 -7.14 -10.42
CA TYR A 108 2.83 -8.44 -10.50
C TYR A 108 4.02 -8.53 -9.54
N LEU A 109 4.87 -7.49 -9.48
CA LEU A 109 6.05 -7.44 -8.60
C LEU A 109 5.67 -7.62 -7.11
N PHE A 110 4.62 -6.95 -6.65
CA PHE A 110 4.29 -6.93 -5.23
C PHE A 110 3.24 -7.97 -4.80
N GLU A 111 2.50 -8.57 -5.70
CA GLU A 111 1.46 -9.55 -5.34
C GLU A 111 1.81 -10.99 -5.70
N GLN A 112 2.68 -11.20 -6.67
CA GLN A 112 3.01 -12.54 -7.14
C GLN A 112 4.36 -13.05 -6.62
N TYR A 113 5.19 -12.18 -6.06
CA TYR A 113 6.57 -12.51 -5.72
C TYR A 113 6.90 -12.31 -4.24
N ASP A 114 7.69 -13.27 -3.68
CA ASP A 114 8.47 -13.12 -2.44
C ASP A 114 9.88 -12.66 -2.85
N ALA A 115 10.04 -11.37 -3.19
CA ALA A 115 11.31 -10.85 -3.70
C ALA A 115 12.37 -10.67 -2.60
N LEU A 116 11.95 -10.42 -1.36
CA LEU A 116 12.85 -10.16 -0.23
C LEU A 116 12.77 -11.29 0.79
N ASP A 117 13.90 -11.85 1.18
CA ASP A 117 13.93 -12.76 2.31
C ASP A 117 13.98 -11.99 3.66
N GLU A 118 13.59 -12.67 4.73
CA GLU A 118 13.50 -12.10 6.08
C GLU A 118 14.86 -11.53 6.54
N GLU A 119 15.99 -12.13 6.12
CA GLU A 119 17.32 -11.67 6.51
C GLU A 119 17.63 -10.30 5.91
N HIS A 120 17.40 -10.08 4.62
CA HIS A 120 17.63 -8.79 3.94
C HIS A 120 16.77 -7.66 4.55
N VAL A 121 15.50 -7.92 4.84
CA VAL A 121 14.64 -6.91 5.48
C VAL A 121 15.04 -6.65 6.92
N CYS A 122 15.47 -7.67 7.66
CA CYS A 122 16.01 -7.49 9.01
C CYS A 122 17.30 -6.68 9.02
N GLN A 123 18.21 -6.88 8.06
CA GLN A 123 19.43 -6.06 7.88
C GLN A 123 19.05 -4.62 7.57
N PHE A 124 18.18 -4.40 6.62
CA PHE A 124 17.68 -3.07 6.25
C PHE A 124 17.01 -2.35 7.44
N ALA A 125 16.14 -3.03 8.19
CA ALA A 125 15.50 -2.49 9.39
C ALA A 125 16.51 -2.16 10.52
N LYS A 126 17.70 -2.78 10.52
CA LYS A 126 18.82 -2.43 11.42
C LYS A 126 19.65 -1.25 10.94
N GLY A 127 19.36 -0.71 9.74
CA GLY A 127 20.14 0.34 9.11
C GLY A 127 21.39 -0.17 8.40
N GLU A 128 21.41 -1.45 8.06
CA GLU A 128 22.47 -2.10 7.29
C GLU A 128 22.03 -2.21 5.82
N LYS A 129 22.97 -2.22 4.89
CA LYS A 129 22.67 -2.37 3.47
C LYS A 129 22.16 -3.76 3.17
N SER A 130 21.09 -3.83 2.38
CA SER A 130 20.43 -5.08 1.96
C SER A 130 21.04 -5.67 0.69
N GLY A 131 21.77 -4.86 -0.09
CA GLY A 131 22.24 -5.22 -1.42
C GLY A 131 21.24 -4.88 -2.54
N THR A 132 20.05 -4.40 -2.19
CA THR A 132 19.05 -3.88 -3.13
C THR A 132 19.37 -2.40 -3.42
N PRO A 133 19.79 -2.01 -4.64
CA PRO A 133 20.32 -0.68 -4.91
C PRO A 133 19.35 0.46 -4.55
N GLY A 134 18.06 0.31 -4.82
CA GLY A 134 17.04 1.32 -4.50
C GLY A 134 16.83 1.49 -3.00
N ALA A 135 16.75 0.38 -2.25
CA ALA A 135 16.60 0.40 -0.80
C ALA A 135 17.84 0.96 -0.12
N ASP A 136 19.02 0.53 -0.56
CA ASP A 136 20.31 1.00 -0.04
C ASP A 136 20.49 2.51 -0.28
N MET A 137 20.05 3.00 -1.44
CA MET A 137 20.04 4.43 -1.74
C MET A 137 19.10 5.21 -0.83
N ALA A 138 17.87 4.72 -0.60
CA ALA A 138 16.94 5.36 0.31
C ALA A 138 17.51 5.44 1.73
N LEU A 139 18.17 4.37 2.20
CA LEU A 139 18.84 4.33 3.50
C LEU A 139 19.95 5.39 3.61
N ASP A 140 20.83 5.47 2.59
CA ASP A 140 21.91 6.46 2.54
C ASP A 140 21.34 7.89 2.50
N VAL A 141 20.24 8.13 1.77
CA VAL A 141 19.57 9.44 1.68
C VAL A 141 18.97 9.86 3.03
N VAL A 142 18.26 8.97 3.72
CA VAL A 142 17.70 9.27 5.06
C VAL A 142 18.80 9.55 6.07
N LYS A 143 19.89 8.77 6.04
CA LYS A 143 21.07 9.00 6.87
C LYS A 143 21.70 10.37 6.58
N ARG A 144 21.97 10.69 5.31
CA ARG A 144 22.50 11.98 4.87
C ARG A 144 21.60 13.13 5.34
N PHE A 145 20.29 12.98 5.21
CA PHE A 145 19.33 14.00 5.64
C PHE A 145 19.42 14.26 7.14
N ALA A 146 19.56 13.21 7.96
CA ALA A 146 19.77 13.36 9.39
C ALA A 146 21.09 14.12 9.72
N GLU A 147 22.18 13.77 9.04
CA GLU A 147 23.49 14.42 9.21
C GLU A 147 23.46 15.89 8.77
N GLU A 148 22.79 16.24 7.69
CA GLU A 148 22.55 17.62 7.21
C GLU A 148 21.80 18.46 8.25
N GLN A 149 20.92 17.85 9.05
CA GLN A 149 20.21 18.51 10.16
C GLN A 149 21.07 18.57 11.46
N GLY A 150 22.31 18.12 11.44
CA GLY A 150 23.25 18.16 12.56
C GLY A 150 23.11 17.00 13.55
N ALA A 151 22.43 15.92 13.18
CA ALA A 151 22.39 14.71 13.99
C ALA A 151 23.63 13.84 13.73
N VAL A 152 24.15 13.22 14.79
CA VAL A 152 25.22 12.22 14.68
C VAL A 152 24.59 10.83 14.55
N VAL A 153 24.77 10.19 13.40
CA VAL A 153 24.23 8.85 13.13
C VAL A 153 25.31 7.81 13.48
N ALA A 154 25.19 7.21 14.67
CA ALA A 154 26.08 6.16 15.18
C ALA A 154 25.37 5.34 16.25
N HIS A 155 25.93 4.19 16.67
CA HIS A 155 25.34 3.35 17.74
C HIS A 155 25.19 4.09 19.07
N ASP A 156 26.14 4.98 19.36
CA ASP A 156 26.18 5.86 20.53
C ASP A 156 25.95 7.33 20.19
N GLY A 157 25.45 7.61 18.99
CA GLY A 157 25.12 8.94 18.49
C GLY A 157 23.72 9.42 18.88
N ASP A 158 23.32 10.57 18.29
CA ASP A 158 21.99 11.15 18.48
C ASP A 158 20.89 10.24 17.93
N ILE A 159 21.18 9.57 16.80
CA ILE A 159 20.27 8.67 16.08
C ILE A 159 21.04 7.38 15.76
N SER A 160 20.50 6.24 16.17
CA SER A 160 21.14 4.96 15.86
C SER A 160 20.85 4.50 14.42
N PRO A 161 21.73 3.68 13.81
CA PRO A 161 21.46 3.05 12.51
C PRO A 161 20.12 2.31 12.47
N LEU A 162 19.75 1.63 13.55
CA LEU A 162 18.45 0.97 13.70
C LEU A 162 17.27 1.96 13.54
N GLN A 163 17.37 3.16 14.07
CA GLN A 163 16.32 4.19 13.91
C GLN A 163 16.26 4.68 12.46
N ILE A 164 17.41 4.87 11.80
CA ILE A 164 17.47 5.24 10.38
C ILE A 164 16.79 4.16 9.52
N GLY A 165 17.13 2.88 9.70
CA GLY A 165 16.52 1.79 8.95
C GLY A 165 15.00 1.73 9.13
N ARG A 166 14.52 1.89 10.35
CA ARG A 166 13.10 1.92 10.69
C ARG A 166 12.35 3.13 10.08
N ILE A 167 12.97 4.30 10.07
CA ILE A 167 12.44 5.50 9.44
C ILE A 167 12.34 5.29 7.92
N THR A 168 13.42 4.77 7.31
CA THR A 168 13.44 4.48 5.86
C THR A 168 12.33 3.49 5.47
N LEU A 169 12.13 2.44 6.26
CA LEU A 169 11.05 1.48 6.05
C LEU A 169 9.67 2.13 6.16
N ALA A 170 9.49 3.04 7.13
CA ALA A 170 8.23 3.78 7.26
C ALA A 170 7.97 4.70 6.06
N CYS A 171 8.98 5.42 5.58
CA CYS A 171 8.88 6.21 4.35
C CYS A 171 8.52 5.34 3.15
N TRP A 172 9.20 4.20 2.98
CA TRP A 172 8.87 3.27 1.89
C TRP A 172 7.43 2.76 2.00
N SER A 173 6.97 2.38 3.20
CA SER A 173 5.59 1.91 3.38
C SER A 173 4.55 2.97 3.01
N VAL A 174 4.78 4.25 3.32
CA VAL A 174 3.88 5.35 2.92
C VAL A 174 3.84 5.49 1.39
N ILE A 175 5.00 5.52 0.75
CA ILE A 175 5.13 5.66 -0.71
C ILE A 175 4.52 4.45 -1.42
N HIS A 176 4.81 3.24 -0.92
CA HIS A 176 4.23 2.00 -1.44
C HIS A 176 2.70 2.01 -1.33
N GLY A 177 2.18 2.41 -0.18
CA GLY A 177 0.74 2.54 0.03
C GLY A 177 0.09 3.54 -0.91
N MET A 178 0.71 4.70 -1.16
CA MET A 178 0.25 5.67 -2.16
C MET A 178 0.27 5.08 -3.57
N GLY A 179 1.34 4.38 -3.96
CA GLY A 179 1.46 3.68 -5.24
C GLY A 179 0.36 2.64 -5.40
N HIS A 180 0.20 1.75 -4.43
CA HIS A 180 -0.81 0.69 -4.43
C HIS A 180 -2.24 1.24 -4.52
N LEU A 181 -2.61 2.21 -3.68
CA LEU A 181 -3.91 2.87 -3.73
C LEU A 181 -4.17 3.58 -5.08
N SER A 182 -3.12 4.02 -5.77
CA SER A 182 -3.20 4.71 -7.05
C SER A 182 -3.26 3.79 -8.27
N VAL A 183 -2.78 2.56 -8.15
CA VAL A 183 -2.78 1.55 -9.22
C VAL A 183 -4.01 0.65 -9.12
N VAL A 184 -4.22 0.07 -7.95
CA VAL A 184 -5.29 -0.90 -7.70
C VAL A 184 -6.46 -0.28 -6.95
N GLY A 185 -6.16 0.61 -5.97
CA GLY A 185 -7.14 1.18 -5.06
C GLY A 185 -7.91 2.38 -5.58
N ILE A 186 -8.59 3.05 -4.66
CA ILE A 186 -9.56 4.13 -4.95
C ILE A 186 -8.93 5.37 -5.61
N LEU A 187 -7.64 5.63 -5.37
CA LEU A 187 -6.96 6.76 -6.00
C LEU A 187 -6.85 6.61 -7.51
N ARG A 188 -6.92 5.38 -8.06
CA ARG A 188 -6.91 5.15 -9.53
C ARG A 188 -8.04 5.87 -10.25
N LEU A 189 -9.14 6.16 -9.56
CA LEU A 189 -10.31 6.85 -10.11
C LEU A 189 -10.09 8.37 -10.22
N GLN A 190 -9.07 8.91 -9.56
CA GLN A 190 -8.71 10.32 -9.65
C GLN A 190 -7.88 10.61 -10.89
N HIS A 191 -7.98 11.85 -11.38
CA HIS A 191 -7.11 12.32 -12.46
C HIS A 191 -5.62 12.27 -12.03
N ALA A 192 -4.72 11.91 -12.94
CA ALA A 192 -3.29 11.74 -12.65
C ALA A 192 -2.64 12.95 -11.95
N VAL A 193 -3.02 14.17 -12.35
CA VAL A 193 -2.55 15.41 -11.71
C VAL A 193 -2.95 15.49 -10.24
N ILE A 194 -4.17 15.05 -9.90
CA ILE A 194 -4.65 15.05 -8.50
C ILE A 194 -3.89 13.98 -7.69
N ARG A 195 -3.67 12.79 -8.26
CA ARG A 195 -2.88 11.73 -7.60
C ARG A 195 -1.45 12.20 -7.30
N ALA A 196 -0.79 12.83 -8.27
CA ALA A 196 0.55 13.38 -8.08
C ALA A 196 0.58 14.51 -7.04
N ALA A 197 -0.44 15.39 -7.03
CA ALA A 197 -0.55 16.43 -6.02
C ALA A 197 -0.77 15.86 -4.61
N ASN A 198 -1.58 14.82 -4.47
CA ASN A 198 -1.80 14.13 -3.19
C ASN A 198 -0.51 13.49 -2.69
N LEU A 199 0.22 12.76 -3.56
CA LEU A 199 1.53 12.20 -3.22
C LEU A 199 2.45 13.27 -2.67
N LYS A 200 2.64 14.36 -3.43
CA LYS A 200 3.54 15.44 -3.05
C LYS A 200 3.18 16.07 -1.69
N GLN A 201 1.89 16.19 -1.38
CA GLN A 201 1.46 16.69 -0.07
C GLN A 201 1.74 15.68 1.04
N VAL A 202 1.50 14.39 0.82
CA VAL A 202 1.81 13.32 1.79
C VAL A 202 3.31 13.25 2.05
N ASP A 203 4.12 13.24 1.00
CA ASP A 203 5.59 13.21 1.12
C ASP A 203 6.12 14.42 1.85
N ARG A 204 5.54 15.60 1.59
CA ARG A 204 5.92 16.84 2.29
C ARG A 204 5.68 16.73 3.79
N LEU A 205 4.52 16.20 4.21
CA LEU A 205 4.24 15.96 5.64
C LEU A 205 5.30 15.08 6.28
N VAL A 206 5.73 14.02 5.60
CA VAL A 206 6.77 13.11 6.11
C VAL A 206 8.13 13.80 6.18
N VAL A 207 8.56 14.47 5.11
CA VAL A 207 9.86 15.14 5.05
C VAL A 207 9.97 16.27 6.08
N ASP A 208 8.94 17.10 6.25
CA ASP A 208 8.92 18.17 7.24
C ASP A 208 9.04 17.61 8.67
N ALA A 209 8.36 16.49 8.95
CA ALA A 209 8.47 15.81 10.24
C ALA A 209 9.90 15.22 10.47
N LEU A 210 10.47 14.59 9.45
CA LEU A 210 11.84 14.08 9.52
C LEU A 210 12.85 15.20 9.78
N GLN A 211 12.70 16.33 9.07
CA GLN A 211 13.56 17.50 9.28
C GLN A 211 13.51 17.97 10.73
N TYR A 212 12.32 18.08 11.30
CA TYR A 212 12.17 18.47 12.71
C TYR A 212 12.80 17.47 13.66
N TRP A 213 12.53 16.17 13.48
CA TRP A 213 13.04 15.15 14.37
C TRP A 213 14.57 15.07 14.36
N PHE A 214 15.17 15.16 13.19
CA PHE A 214 16.62 15.14 13.02
C PHE A 214 17.27 16.40 13.62
N LYS A 215 16.71 17.59 13.36
CA LYS A 215 17.18 18.85 13.90
C LYS A 215 17.12 18.89 15.43
N ASN A 216 16.03 18.35 16.01
CA ASN A 216 15.82 18.34 17.47
C ASN A 216 16.35 17.07 18.12
N LYS A 217 16.89 16.12 17.36
CA LYS A 217 17.40 14.82 17.86
C LYS A 217 16.33 14.03 18.63
N GLN A 218 15.08 14.16 18.23
CA GLN A 218 13.90 13.58 18.87
C GLN A 218 13.20 12.63 17.91
N ILE A 219 13.50 11.34 18.02
CA ILE A 219 12.78 10.32 17.23
C ILE A 219 11.51 9.92 17.98
N PRO A 220 10.36 9.83 17.28
CA PRO A 220 9.10 9.45 17.89
C PRO A 220 9.19 8.12 18.63
N GLN A 221 8.57 8.09 19.80
CA GLN A 221 8.46 6.88 20.59
C GLN A 221 7.07 6.28 20.44
N ARG A 222 7.01 4.95 20.41
CA ARG A 222 5.74 4.21 20.39
C ARG A 222 4.86 4.63 21.56
N ARG A 223 3.60 4.93 21.30
CA ARG A 223 2.62 5.23 22.36
C ARG A 223 2.29 3.98 23.18
N PRO A 224 1.99 4.13 24.49
CA PRO A 224 1.68 2.99 25.36
C PRO A 224 0.56 2.10 24.85
N ILE A 225 -0.51 2.66 24.26
CA ILE A 225 -1.65 1.91 23.70
C ILE A 225 -1.22 0.84 22.69
N MET A 226 -0.14 1.08 21.95
CA MET A 226 0.37 0.11 20.97
C MET A 226 0.98 -1.15 21.60
N ASN A 227 1.19 -1.19 22.91
CA ASN A 227 1.59 -2.43 23.61
C ASN A 227 0.40 -3.39 23.72
N ASP A 228 -0.81 -2.85 23.87
CA ASP A 228 -2.03 -3.61 24.09
C ASP A 228 -2.88 -3.71 22.82
N ALA A 229 -2.56 -2.93 21.77
CA ALA A 229 -3.35 -2.81 20.54
C ALA A 229 -3.62 -4.16 19.88
N ARG A 230 -2.61 -5.04 19.82
CA ARG A 230 -2.78 -6.39 19.26
C ARG A 230 -3.81 -7.19 20.04
N ALA A 231 -3.70 -7.21 21.37
CA ALA A 231 -4.63 -7.93 22.23
C ALA A 231 -6.06 -7.37 22.16
N ILE A 232 -6.21 -6.04 22.08
CA ILE A 232 -7.52 -5.39 21.92
C ILE A 232 -8.17 -5.84 20.61
N VAL A 233 -7.43 -5.74 19.49
CA VAL A 233 -7.95 -6.08 18.16
C VAL A 233 -8.23 -7.58 18.01
N GLU A 234 -7.33 -8.45 18.48
CA GLU A 234 -7.53 -9.90 18.47
C GLU A 234 -8.72 -10.31 19.39
N GLY A 235 -8.92 -9.59 20.48
CA GLY A 235 -10.08 -9.79 21.38
C GLY A 235 -11.42 -9.48 20.70
N VAL A 236 -11.45 -8.50 19.80
CA VAL A 236 -12.65 -8.12 19.03
C VAL A 236 -12.85 -9.04 17.82
N MET A 237 -11.81 -9.25 17.03
CA MET A 237 -11.90 -10.00 15.76
C MET A 237 -11.91 -11.53 15.95
N GLY A 238 -11.46 -12.03 17.09
CA GLY A 238 -11.23 -13.46 17.31
C GLY A 238 -9.94 -13.93 16.63
N SER A 239 -9.81 -15.26 16.53
CA SER A 239 -8.60 -15.92 16.00
C SER A 239 -8.84 -16.74 14.72
N GLU A 240 -10.05 -16.71 14.18
CA GLU A 240 -10.36 -17.45 12.95
C GLU A 240 -9.78 -16.73 11.73
N ARG A 241 -8.85 -17.42 11.07
CA ARG A 241 -8.28 -16.94 9.79
C ARG A 241 -9.21 -17.28 8.62
N GLU A 242 -9.02 -16.53 7.55
CA GLU A 242 -9.70 -16.77 6.29
C GLU A 242 -9.49 -18.21 5.80
N LYS A 243 -10.61 -18.89 5.49
CA LYS A 243 -10.58 -20.24 4.94
C LYS A 243 -10.53 -20.16 3.41
N PRO A 244 -9.82 -21.10 2.76
CA PRO A 244 -9.88 -21.19 1.29
C PRO A 244 -11.33 -21.29 0.81
N PHE A 245 -11.69 -20.50 -0.17
CA PHE A 245 -13.02 -20.56 -0.78
C PHE A 245 -13.15 -21.83 -1.61
N VAL A 246 -14.19 -22.61 -1.33
CA VAL A 246 -14.58 -23.79 -2.10
C VAL A 246 -15.99 -23.53 -2.66
N ALA A 247 -16.13 -23.59 -3.99
CA ALA A 247 -17.42 -23.47 -4.62
C ALA A 247 -18.30 -24.70 -4.27
N PRO A 248 -19.58 -24.52 -3.89
CA PRO A 248 -20.48 -25.65 -3.67
C PRO A 248 -20.86 -26.33 -4.99
N ASP A 249 -20.90 -27.65 -5.00
CA ASP A 249 -21.26 -28.45 -6.18
C ASP A 249 -22.74 -28.29 -6.60
N ASP A 250 -23.60 -27.86 -5.67
CA ASP A 250 -25.06 -27.72 -5.85
C ASP A 250 -25.51 -26.24 -5.99
N LEU A 251 -24.60 -25.33 -6.32
CA LEU A 251 -24.87 -23.89 -6.39
C LEU A 251 -26.15 -23.55 -7.20
N GLU A 252 -26.37 -24.22 -8.33
CA GLU A 252 -27.53 -23.97 -9.21
C GLU A 252 -28.86 -24.48 -8.63
N GLN A 253 -28.80 -25.27 -7.53
CA GLN A 253 -29.97 -25.82 -6.84
C GLN A 253 -30.24 -25.11 -5.51
N MET A 254 -29.35 -24.18 -5.09
CA MET A 254 -29.49 -23.45 -3.83
C MET A 254 -30.64 -22.43 -3.91
N ASP A 255 -31.09 -22.01 -2.73
CA ASP A 255 -31.97 -20.85 -2.63
C ASP A 255 -31.28 -19.61 -3.22
N PRO A 256 -31.98 -18.77 -4.01
CA PRO A 256 -31.38 -17.63 -4.69
C PRO A 256 -30.63 -16.66 -3.76
N GLU A 257 -31.11 -16.44 -2.53
CA GLU A 257 -30.44 -15.55 -1.56
C GLU A 257 -29.16 -16.19 -0.99
N GLU A 258 -29.15 -17.53 -0.83
CA GLU A 258 -27.95 -18.26 -0.43
C GLU A 258 -26.94 -18.33 -1.58
N ALA A 259 -27.39 -18.62 -2.80
CA ALA A 259 -26.57 -18.58 -4.01
C ALA A 259 -25.93 -17.21 -4.20
N LYS A 260 -26.67 -16.13 -3.98
CA LYS A 260 -26.18 -14.76 -4.05
C LYS A 260 -25.01 -14.50 -3.08
N LYS A 261 -25.09 -14.98 -1.84
CA LYS A 261 -23.99 -14.86 -0.87
C LYS A 261 -22.73 -15.58 -1.35
N VAL A 262 -22.89 -16.79 -1.89
CA VAL A 262 -21.77 -17.58 -2.45
C VAL A 262 -21.14 -16.87 -3.65
N ILE A 263 -21.96 -16.29 -4.52
CA ILE A 263 -21.50 -15.54 -5.70
C ILE A 263 -20.73 -14.27 -5.27
N ILE A 264 -21.23 -13.53 -4.28
CA ILE A 264 -20.53 -12.37 -3.73
C ILE A 264 -19.21 -12.80 -3.10
N GLU A 265 -19.17 -13.87 -2.32
CA GLU A 265 -17.94 -14.39 -1.72
C GLU A 265 -16.92 -14.82 -2.78
N ALA A 266 -17.33 -15.50 -3.84
CA ALA A 266 -16.47 -15.84 -4.97
C ALA A 266 -15.93 -14.59 -5.68
N SER A 267 -16.76 -13.54 -5.81
CA SER A 267 -16.38 -12.30 -6.43
C SER A 267 -15.29 -11.56 -5.64
N LEU A 268 -15.32 -11.63 -4.30
CA LEU A 268 -14.25 -11.09 -3.46
C LEU A 268 -12.92 -11.79 -3.74
N ARG A 269 -12.93 -13.12 -3.87
CA ARG A 269 -11.73 -13.90 -4.19
C ARG A 269 -11.17 -13.56 -5.56
N VAL A 270 -12.05 -13.38 -6.55
CA VAL A 270 -11.65 -12.98 -7.89
C VAL A 270 -11.07 -11.57 -7.88
N ALA A 271 -11.74 -10.61 -7.22
CA ALA A 271 -11.27 -9.23 -7.11
C ALA A 271 -9.91 -9.14 -6.40
N GLY A 272 -9.75 -9.86 -5.28
CA GLY A 272 -8.52 -9.87 -4.51
C GLY A 272 -7.33 -10.52 -5.23
N HIS A 273 -7.59 -11.49 -6.10
CA HIS A 273 -6.51 -12.24 -6.77
C HIS A 273 -6.15 -11.70 -8.16
N ARG A 274 -7.11 -11.15 -8.90
CA ARG A 274 -6.93 -10.70 -10.29
C ARG A 274 -7.24 -9.22 -10.52
N GLY A 275 -7.73 -8.54 -9.48
CA GLY A 275 -8.31 -7.22 -9.63
C GLY A 275 -9.67 -7.27 -10.35
N VAL A 276 -10.14 -6.10 -10.77
CA VAL A 276 -11.44 -5.91 -11.40
C VAL A 276 -11.26 -5.38 -12.83
N ASP A 277 -11.47 -6.23 -13.79
CA ASP A 277 -11.39 -5.94 -15.24
C ASP A 277 -12.74 -6.09 -15.96
N ARG A 278 -12.72 -6.03 -17.31
CA ARG A 278 -13.92 -6.21 -18.15
C ARG A 278 -14.47 -7.63 -18.15
N ARG A 279 -13.69 -8.61 -17.73
CA ARG A 279 -14.04 -10.03 -17.66
C ARG A 279 -14.33 -10.49 -16.23
N PHE A 280 -14.48 -9.56 -15.30
CA PHE A 280 -14.67 -9.88 -13.88
C PHE A 280 -15.85 -10.86 -13.67
N PHE A 281 -16.99 -10.62 -14.31
CA PHE A 281 -18.15 -11.50 -14.22
C PHE A 281 -17.89 -12.90 -14.82
N ASP A 282 -17.11 -12.98 -15.91
CA ASP A 282 -16.70 -14.27 -16.48
C ASP A 282 -15.78 -15.02 -15.51
N HIS A 283 -14.81 -14.34 -14.89
CA HIS A 283 -13.90 -14.95 -13.92
C HIS A 283 -14.61 -15.45 -12.67
N VAL A 284 -15.69 -14.78 -12.24
CA VAL A 284 -16.53 -15.27 -11.12
C VAL A 284 -17.28 -16.54 -11.53
N ALA A 285 -17.82 -16.58 -12.75
CA ALA A 285 -18.48 -17.78 -13.28
C ALA A 285 -17.48 -18.97 -13.35
N ASP A 286 -16.30 -18.74 -13.90
CA ASP A 286 -15.23 -19.74 -13.99
C ASP A 286 -14.81 -20.24 -12.60
N ARG A 287 -14.70 -19.36 -11.62
CA ARG A 287 -14.35 -19.70 -10.23
C ARG A 287 -15.40 -20.58 -9.55
N LEU A 288 -16.65 -20.37 -9.88
CA LEU A 288 -17.79 -21.12 -9.36
C LEU A 288 -18.10 -22.39 -10.15
N GLY A 289 -17.46 -22.60 -11.31
CA GLY A 289 -17.75 -23.74 -12.18
C GLY A 289 -19.16 -23.68 -12.80
N THR A 290 -19.72 -22.48 -12.94
CA THR A 290 -21.07 -22.27 -13.49
C THR A 290 -21.08 -21.39 -14.74
N SER A 291 -22.25 -21.18 -15.32
CA SER A 291 -22.40 -20.32 -16.50
C SER A 291 -22.69 -18.86 -16.12
N LYS A 292 -22.27 -17.94 -16.99
CA LYS A 292 -22.61 -16.52 -16.89
C LYS A 292 -24.12 -16.28 -16.92
N ASP A 293 -24.86 -17.11 -17.68
CA ASP A 293 -26.32 -17.02 -17.76
C ASP A 293 -26.95 -17.34 -16.40
N PHE A 294 -26.43 -18.34 -15.67
CA PHE A 294 -26.88 -18.63 -14.32
C PHE A 294 -26.60 -17.46 -13.37
N LEU A 295 -25.37 -16.92 -13.38
CA LEU A 295 -25.06 -15.76 -12.55
C LEU A 295 -26.03 -14.61 -12.79
N SER A 296 -26.38 -14.34 -14.06
CA SER A 296 -27.33 -13.29 -14.44
C SER A 296 -28.77 -13.53 -13.97
N THR A 297 -29.13 -14.75 -13.56
CA THR A 297 -30.41 -15.02 -12.92
C THR A 297 -30.45 -14.63 -11.44
N ILE A 298 -29.30 -14.54 -10.80
CA ILE A 298 -29.16 -14.24 -9.36
C ILE A 298 -28.70 -12.80 -9.12
N VAL A 299 -27.80 -12.28 -9.97
CA VAL A 299 -27.26 -10.92 -9.88
C VAL A 299 -27.40 -10.26 -11.25
N ASP A 300 -28.08 -9.11 -11.31
CA ASP A 300 -28.50 -8.46 -12.54
C ASP A 300 -27.39 -8.25 -13.57
N ASN A 301 -26.19 -7.88 -13.11
CA ASN A 301 -25.04 -7.62 -13.98
C ASN A 301 -23.73 -7.47 -13.18
N ASP A 302 -22.62 -7.30 -13.91
CA ASP A 302 -21.28 -7.09 -13.38
C ASP A 302 -21.19 -5.90 -12.40
N PHE A 303 -21.87 -4.80 -12.70
CA PHE A 303 -21.87 -3.62 -11.82
C PHE A 303 -22.56 -3.91 -10.49
N ALA A 304 -23.75 -4.53 -10.51
CA ALA A 304 -24.47 -4.90 -9.29
C ALA A 304 -23.68 -5.89 -8.41
N LEU A 305 -22.94 -6.81 -9.04
CA LEU A 305 -22.07 -7.73 -8.31
C LEU A 305 -20.92 -7.00 -7.60
N ARG A 306 -20.25 -6.09 -8.32
CA ARG A 306 -19.14 -5.28 -7.74
C ARG A 306 -19.65 -4.41 -6.59
N GLU A 307 -20.78 -3.73 -6.77
CA GLU A 307 -21.41 -2.90 -5.74
C GLU A 307 -21.76 -3.71 -4.49
N ALA A 308 -22.35 -4.90 -4.67
CA ALA A 308 -22.67 -5.79 -3.55
C ALA A 308 -21.42 -6.27 -2.81
N ALA A 309 -20.37 -6.63 -3.54
CA ALA A 309 -19.10 -7.07 -2.98
C ALA A 309 -18.36 -5.93 -2.24
N GLU A 310 -18.30 -4.74 -2.83
CA GLU A 310 -17.73 -3.54 -2.20
C GLU A 310 -18.48 -3.17 -0.92
N THR A 311 -19.81 -3.19 -0.98
CA THR A 311 -20.66 -2.89 0.18
C THR A 311 -20.39 -3.87 1.33
N LEU A 312 -20.33 -5.17 1.05
CA LEU A 312 -20.07 -6.18 2.06
C LEU A 312 -18.74 -5.94 2.77
N THR A 313 -17.66 -5.80 2.01
CA THR A 313 -16.30 -5.68 2.59
C THR A 313 -16.09 -4.36 3.32
N THR A 314 -16.63 -3.26 2.79
CA THR A 314 -16.50 -1.95 3.45
C THR A 314 -17.33 -1.88 4.74
N MET A 315 -18.49 -2.54 4.79
CA MET A 315 -19.28 -2.65 6.02
C MET A 315 -18.62 -3.55 7.05
N GLU A 316 -18.07 -4.69 6.64
CA GLU A 316 -17.31 -5.57 7.54
C GLU A 316 -16.11 -4.84 8.19
N MET A 317 -15.31 -4.16 7.38
CA MET A 317 -14.17 -3.38 7.88
C MET A 317 -14.63 -2.25 8.81
N ALA A 318 -15.68 -1.52 8.45
CA ALA A 318 -16.22 -0.44 9.27
C ALA A 318 -16.74 -0.99 10.60
N GLN A 319 -17.40 -2.15 10.61
CA GLN A 319 -17.88 -2.79 11.83
C GLN A 319 -16.71 -3.17 12.76
N VAL A 320 -15.63 -3.73 12.19
CA VAL A 320 -14.40 -4.02 12.97
C VAL A 320 -13.84 -2.76 13.62
N PHE A 321 -13.82 -1.62 12.90
CA PHE A 321 -13.37 -0.36 13.48
C PHE A 321 -14.28 0.11 14.61
N GLU A 322 -15.59 0.08 14.41
CA GLU A 322 -16.59 0.47 15.41
C GLU A 322 -16.48 -0.40 16.68
N ASP A 323 -16.36 -1.72 16.52
CA ASP A 323 -16.25 -2.67 17.64
C ASP A 323 -14.92 -2.48 18.40
N CYS A 324 -13.82 -2.24 17.71
CA CYS A 324 -12.52 -1.94 18.33
C CYS A 324 -12.59 -0.61 19.11
N LEU A 325 -13.22 0.42 18.56
CA LEU A 325 -13.41 1.70 19.24
C LEU A 325 -14.33 1.57 20.46
N ALA A 326 -15.40 0.77 20.37
CA ALA A 326 -16.32 0.51 21.47
C ALA A 326 -15.68 -0.30 22.62
N ALA A 327 -14.63 -1.06 22.34
CA ALA A 327 -13.86 -1.79 23.36
C ALA A 327 -12.92 -0.89 24.19
N LEU A 328 -12.70 0.37 23.78
CA LEU A 328 -11.83 1.32 24.45
C LEU A 328 -12.57 2.05 25.58
N PRO A 329 -11.85 2.50 26.64
CA PRO A 329 -12.39 3.44 27.62
C PRO A 329 -12.90 4.72 26.94
N GLU A 330 -13.98 5.31 27.48
CA GLU A 330 -14.61 6.53 26.93
C GLU A 330 -13.66 7.74 26.87
N ASP A 331 -12.69 7.80 27.76
CA ASP A 331 -11.70 8.88 27.87
C ASP A 331 -10.42 8.61 27.05
N THR A 332 -10.42 7.59 26.18
CA THR A 332 -9.26 7.28 25.33
C THR A 332 -8.96 8.45 24.37
N PRO A 333 -7.73 9.01 24.40
CA PRO A 333 -7.35 10.10 23.50
C PRO A 333 -7.57 9.76 22.02
N THR A 334 -7.98 10.73 21.20
CA THR A 334 -8.28 10.50 19.79
C THR A 334 -7.09 9.93 19.02
N VAL A 335 -5.86 10.35 19.33
CA VAL A 335 -4.64 9.78 18.73
C VAL A 335 -4.49 8.28 19.02
N ASP A 336 -4.90 7.81 20.20
CA ASP A 336 -4.86 6.39 20.56
C ASP A 336 -5.98 5.62 19.85
N GLN A 337 -7.18 6.23 19.72
CA GLN A 337 -8.27 5.66 18.91
C GLN A 337 -7.85 5.46 17.47
N LEU A 338 -7.18 6.43 16.84
CA LEU A 338 -6.64 6.33 15.49
C LEU A 338 -5.62 5.18 15.35
N GLN A 339 -4.75 4.99 16.35
CA GLN A 339 -3.77 3.90 16.33
C GLN A 339 -4.45 2.53 16.45
N ILE A 340 -5.53 2.41 17.21
CA ILE A 340 -6.32 1.17 17.30
C ILE A 340 -7.03 0.89 15.97
N VAL A 341 -7.60 1.89 15.29
CA VAL A 341 -8.19 1.71 13.96
C VAL A 341 -7.14 1.25 12.94
N ALA A 342 -5.93 1.83 12.96
CA ALA A 342 -4.83 1.38 12.12
C ALA A 342 -4.41 -0.07 12.45
N ALA A 343 -4.39 -0.45 13.73
CA ALA A 343 -4.11 -1.81 14.19
C ALA A 343 -5.19 -2.80 13.74
N ALA A 344 -6.46 -2.40 13.79
CA ALA A 344 -7.58 -3.19 13.29
C ALA A 344 -7.50 -3.41 11.77
N TYR A 345 -7.15 -2.36 11.01
CA TYR A 345 -6.91 -2.43 9.58
C TYR A 345 -5.79 -3.42 9.24
N PHE A 346 -4.66 -3.31 9.92
CA PHE A 346 -3.52 -4.20 9.74
C PHE A 346 -3.87 -5.65 10.10
N ASN A 347 -4.50 -5.89 11.26
CA ASN A 347 -4.86 -7.23 11.67
C ASN A 347 -5.89 -7.87 10.74
N TYR A 348 -6.84 -7.08 10.21
CA TYR A 348 -7.78 -7.54 9.19
C TYR A 348 -7.04 -8.05 7.94
N ALA A 349 -6.03 -7.30 7.47
CA ALA A 349 -5.22 -7.72 6.34
C ALA A 349 -4.45 -9.03 6.62
N MET A 350 -3.95 -9.22 7.85
CA MET A 350 -3.26 -10.45 8.24
C MET A 350 -4.19 -11.66 8.34
N MET A 351 -5.41 -11.44 8.82
CA MET A 351 -6.39 -12.52 9.03
C MET A 351 -7.17 -12.88 7.76
N TYR A 352 -7.43 -11.89 6.90
CA TYR A 352 -8.28 -12.00 5.72
C TYR A 352 -7.61 -11.39 4.48
N PRO A 353 -6.44 -11.92 4.04
CA PRO A 353 -5.64 -11.29 2.98
C PRO A 353 -6.37 -11.17 1.63
N GLU A 354 -7.14 -12.19 1.21
CA GLU A 354 -7.90 -12.12 -0.03
C GLU A 354 -9.05 -11.10 0.05
N ARG A 355 -9.75 -11.01 1.18
CA ARG A 355 -10.78 -9.98 1.42
C ARG A 355 -10.15 -8.58 1.50
N PHE A 356 -9.00 -8.45 2.13
CA PHE A 356 -8.27 -7.20 2.19
C PHE A 356 -7.90 -6.69 0.79
N SER A 357 -7.32 -7.53 -0.06
CA SER A 357 -7.07 -7.21 -1.46
C SER A 357 -8.34 -6.79 -2.20
N SER A 358 -9.45 -7.50 -1.95
CA SER A 358 -10.72 -7.19 -2.61
C SER A 358 -11.29 -5.82 -2.23
N ILE A 359 -11.14 -5.38 -0.97
CA ILE A 359 -11.54 -4.02 -0.53
C ILE A 359 -10.83 -2.96 -1.37
N ILE A 360 -9.54 -3.14 -1.59
CA ILE A 360 -8.74 -2.19 -2.38
C ILE A 360 -9.13 -2.23 -3.86
N ALA A 361 -9.28 -3.43 -4.43
CA ALA A 361 -9.57 -3.62 -5.85
C ALA A 361 -11.00 -3.20 -6.25
N LEU A 362 -11.98 -3.42 -5.38
CA LEU A 362 -13.40 -3.10 -5.63
C LEU A 362 -13.72 -1.63 -5.35
N ALA A 363 -12.88 -0.90 -4.62
CA ALA A 363 -13.16 0.48 -4.22
C ALA A 363 -13.60 1.36 -5.42
N SER A 364 -14.85 1.80 -5.41
CA SER A 364 -15.49 2.60 -6.45
C SER A 364 -16.03 3.94 -5.94
N GLY A 365 -16.15 4.11 -4.62
CA GLY A 365 -16.68 5.32 -4.01
C GLY A 365 -15.75 6.53 -4.14
N SER A 366 -16.26 7.74 -3.93
CA SER A 366 -15.45 8.95 -3.88
C SER A 366 -14.83 9.10 -2.50
N ILE A 367 -13.53 9.42 -2.45
CA ILE A 367 -12.84 9.87 -1.24
C ILE A 367 -12.54 11.38 -1.26
N VAL A 368 -12.99 12.07 -2.32
CA VAL A 368 -12.80 13.53 -2.44
C VAL A 368 -13.93 14.23 -1.70
N PRO A 369 -13.64 15.13 -0.73
CA PRO A 369 -14.66 15.93 -0.09
C PRO A 369 -15.45 16.75 -1.12
N HIS A 370 -16.77 16.67 -1.09
CA HIS A 370 -17.60 17.55 -1.90
C HIS A 370 -17.63 18.94 -1.26
N ASN A 371 -17.22 19.96 -2.02
CA ASN A 371 -17.24 21.34 -1.55
C ASN A 371 -18.67 21.77 -1.24
N GLY A 372 -18.97 22.10 -0.01
CA GLY A 372 -20.10 22.95 0.21
C GLY A 372 -20.71 23.08 1.59
N ASP A 373 -20.95 22.06 2.37
CA ASP A 373 -21.72 22.23 3.60
C ASP A 373 -21.32 21.36 4.79
N GLY A 374 -20.21 20.66 4.72
CA GLY A 374 -19.64 19.90 5.85
C GLY A 374 -20.50 18.71 6.33
N SER A 375 -21.55 18.36 5.60
CA SER A 375 -22.53 17.36 6.05
C SER A 375 -22.52 16.05 5.28
N SER A 376 -21.76 15.90 4.19
CA SER A 376 -21.90 14.69 3.38
C SER A 376 -20.59 13.92 3.19
N HIS A 377 -20.49 12.81 3.88
CA HIS A 377 -19.69 11.65 3.45
C HIS A 377 -20.38 10.91 2.28
N GLU A 378 -21.26 11.60 1.54
CA GLU A 378 -22.00 11.03 0.43
C GLU A 378 -21.04 10.56 -0.65
N GLY A 379 -21.01 9.25 -0.92
CA GLY A 379 -20.07 8.61 -1.83
C GLY A 379 -18.73 8.15 -1.22
N MET A 380 -18.48 8.39 0.08
CA MET A 380 -17.32 7.82 0.78
C MET A 380 -17.63 6.43 1.31
N THR A 381 -16.61 5.57 1.32
CA THR A 381 -16.72 4.30 2.04
C THR A 381 -16.79 4.55 3.55
N LYS A 382 -17.62 3.77 4.27
CA LYS A 382 -17.87 3.96 5.70
C LYS A 382 -16.59 3.91 6.55
N ASN A 383 -15.67 3.00 6.23
CA ASN A 383 -14.38 2.87 6.89
C ASN A 383 -13.50 4.12 6.74
N PHE A 384 -13.47 4.74 5.55
CA PHE A 384 -12.72 5.97 5.32
C PHE A 384 -13.37 7.17 6.05
N ALA A 385 -14.70 7.22 6.10
CA ALA A 385 -15.42 8.24 6.84
C ALA A 385 -15.10 8.20 8.36
N ILE A 386 -15.04 7.01 8.96
CA ILE A 386 -14.63 6.84 10.37
C ILE A 386 -13.23 7.42 10.61
N MET A 387 -12.28 7.15 9.72
CA MET A 387 -10.92 7.69 9.82
C MET A 387 -10.91 9.22 9.71
N MET A 388 -11.65 9.79 8.76
CA MET A 388 -11.74 11.24 8.59
C MET A 388 -12.35 11.92 9.81
N ASP A 389 -13.39 11.35 10.43
CA ASP A 389 -14.02 11.88 11.64
C ASP A 389 -13.05 11.89 12.82
N LEU A 390 -12.30 10.81 13.01
CA LEU A 390 -11.25 10.75 14.03
C LEU A 390 -10.13 11.76 13.75
N LEU A 391 -9.66 11.88 12.51
CA LEU A 391 -8.64 12.89 12.15
C LEU A 391 -9.17 14.33 12.37
N ARG A 392 -10.44 14.58 12.04
CA ARG A 392 -11.06 15.88 12.29
C ARG A 392 -11.09 16.21 13.80
N LYS A 393 -11.46 15.26 14.64
CA LYS A 393 -11.40 15.40 16.10
C LYS A 393 -9.97 15.69 16.57
N PHE A 394 -9.01 14.92 16.08
CA PHE A 394 -7.60 15.08 16.41
C PHE A 394 -7.06 16.47 16.05
N VAL A 395 -7.37 16.99 14.85
CA VAL A 395 -7.01 18.34 14.40
C VAL A 395 -7.59 19.39 15.35
N ILE A 396 -8.84 19.23 15.79
CA ILE A 396 -9.50 20.12 16.77
C ILE A 396 -8.81 20.05 18.13
N GLU A 397 -8.46 18.86 18.61
CA GLU A 397 -7.73 18.66 19.87
C GLU A 397 -6.35 19.34 19.85
N MET A 398 -5.72 19.44 18.67
CA MET A 398 -4.48 20.18 18.45
C MET A 398 -4.67 21.71 18.41
N GLY A 399 -5.89 22.22 18.60
CA GLY A 399 -6.21 23.65 18.58
C GLY A 399 -6.29 24.28 17.18
N ILE A 400 -6.40 23.45 16.13
CA ILE A 400 -6.40 23.89 14.73
C ILE A 400 -7.82 23.83 14.17
N THR A 401 -8.19 24.83 13.38
CA THR A 401 -9.45 24.81 12.63
C THR A 401 -9.35 23.80 11.50
N PRO A 402 -10.14 22.70 11.50
CA PRO A 402 -10.07 21.69 10.47
C PRO A 402 -10.65 22.24 9.16
N THR A 403 -9.85 22.16 8.09
CA THR A 403 -10.36 22.28 6.70
C THR A 403 -10.50 20.89 6.12
N ASP A 404 -11.45 20.70 5.20
CA ASP A 404 -11.66 19.38 4.57
C ASP A 404 -10.39 18.89 3.85
N GLN A 405 -9.64 19.80 3.21
CA GLN A 405 -8.37 19.46 2.56
C GLN A 405 -7.32 18.97 3.58
N LEU A 406 -7.17 19.64 4.73
CA LEU A 406 -6.21 19.25 5.76
C LEU A 406 -6.57 17.87 6.34
N VAL A 407 -7.84 17.67 6.68
CA VAL A 407 -8.33 16.39 7.21
C VAL A 407 -8.15 15.28 6.17
N TYR A 408 -8.49 15.54 4.91
CA TYR A 408 -8.34 14.58 3.82
C TYR A 408 -6.87 14.15 3.62
N ILE A 409 -5.93 15.10 3.50
CA ILE A 409 -4.50 14.77 3.28
C ILE A 409 -3.91 14.05 4.49
N SER A 410 -4.28 14.47 5.71
CA SER A 410 -3.85 13.80 6.94
C SER A 410 -4.38 12.35 7.00
N THR A 411 -5.66 12.15 6.64
CA THR A 411 -6.26 10.81 6.57
C THR A 411 -5.55 9.96 5.51
N LEU A 412 -5.29 10.53 4.34
CA LEU A 412 -4.61 9.83 3.25
C LEU A 412 -3.19 9.41 3.65
N ALA A 413 -2.44 10.27 4.35
CA ALA A 413 -1.09 9.96 4.81
C ALA A 413 -1.06 8.79 5.82
N VAL A 414 -1.97 8.80 6.82
CA VAL A 414 -2.11 7.68 7.77
C VAL A 414 -2.52 6.41 7.05
N TRP A 415 -3.53 6.52 6.18
CA TRP A 415 -4.03 5.36 5.45
C TRP A 415 -2.99 4.78 4.50
N ALA A 416 -2.25 5.62 3.78
CA ALA A 416 -1.17 5.16 2.91
C ALA A 416 -0.11 4.37 3.69
N GLY A 417 0.33 4.87 4.85
CA GLY A 417 1.27 4.15 5.70
C GLY A 417 0.72 2.81 6.19
N ALA A 418 -0.50 2.80 6.73
CA ALA A 418 -1.16 1.60 7.21
C ALA A 418 -1.42 0.59 6.07
N ASN A 419 -1.89 1.08 4.91
CA ASN A 419 -2.14 0.25 3.73
C ASN A 419 -0.85 -0.34 3.16
N GLY A 420 0.21 0.46 3.06
CA GLY A 420 1.49 0.00 2.51
C GLY A 420 2.08 -1.14 3.34
N ILE A 421 2.17 -0.98 4.66
CA ILE A 421 2.70 -2.05 5.52
C ILE A 421 1.74 -3.26 5.60
N ALA A 422 0.42 -3.04 5.60
CA ALA A 422 -0.56 -4.11 5.59
C ALA A 422 -0.45 -4.94 4.30
N HIS A 423 -0.35 -4.30 3.14
CA HIS A 423 -0.16 -4.96 1.86
C HIS A 423 1.16 -5.75 1.82
N LEU A 424 2.30 -5.12 2.16
CA LEU A 424 3.60 -5.79 2.19
C LEU A 424 3.61 -7.03 3.11
N CYS A 425 2.93 -6.98 4.26
CA CYS A 425 2.90 -8.07 5.23
C CYS A 425 1.85 -9.16 4.95
N SER A 426 0.76 -8.85 4.23
CA SER A 426 -0.32 -9.81 3.97
C SER A 426 -0.15 -10.56 2.65
N ILE A 427 0.29 -9.87 1.62
CA ILE A 427 0.31 -10.34 0.23
C ILE A 427 1.67 -10.13 -0.40
N GLY A 428 2.32 -8.99 -0.10
CA GLY A 428 3.59 -8.56 -0.68
C GLY A 428 4.83 -9.22 -0.08
N ASP A 429 5.96 -8.54 -0.19
CA ASP A 429 7.31 -9.03 0.09
C ASP A 429 7.54 -9.58 1.50
N PHE A 430 6.72 -9.18 2.48
CA PHE A 430 6.87 -9.60 3.89
C PHE A 430 5.87 -10.68 4.30
N LYS A 431 5.10 -11.25 3.35
CA LYS A 431 4.05 -12.24 3.66
C LYS A 431 4.59 -13.48 4.35
N SER A 432 5.83 -13.89 4.06
CA SER A 432 6.49 -15.05 4.65
C SER A 432 7.07 -14.80 6.05
N PHE A 433 7.14 -13.53 6.51
CA PHE A 433 7.72 -13.19 7.80
C PHE A 433 6.88 -13.71 8.97
N ASN A 434 7.53 -13.92 10.11
CA ASN A 434 6.80 -14.28 11.33
C ASN A 434 5.91 -13.13 11.81
N GLU A 435 4.81 -13.48 12.48
CA GLU A 435 3.75 -12.53 12.88
C GLU A 435 4.27 -11.43 13.84
N ASP A 436 5.24 -11.75 14.70
CA ASP A 436 5.79 -10.77 15.65
C ASP A 436 6.64 -9.72 14.94
N LEU A 437 7.40 -10.12 13.91
CA LEU A 437 8.14 -9.19 13.07
C LEU A 437 7.21 -8.30 12.26
N LYS A 438 6.18 -8.87 11.61
CA LYS A 438 5.16 -8.11 10.90
C LYS A 438 4.51 -7.05 11.80
N TRP A 439 4.15 -7.45 13.01
CA TRP A 439 3.57 -6.54 13.99
C TRP A 439 4.56 -5.42 14.40
N ALA A 440 5.82 -5.77 14.63
CA ALA A 440 6.84 -4.77 14.97
C ALA A 440 7.07 -3.74 13.84
N LEU A 441 7.08 -4.20 12.58
CA LEU A 441 7.18 -3.33 11.41
C LEU A 441 5.95 -2.40 11.30
N PHE A 442 4.74 -2.95 11.46
CA PHE A 442 3.50 -2.17 11.48
C PHE A 442 3.55 -1.07 12.55
N VAL A 443 3.86 -1.41 13.80
CA VAL A 443 3.94 -0.44 14.90
C VAL A 443 4.92 0.69 14.58
N GLN A 444 6.05 0.37 13.95
CA GLN A 444 7.04 1.36 13.56
C GLN A 444 6.50 2.33 12.49
N VAL A 445 5.90 1.80 11.42
CA VAL A 445 5.34 2.59 10.32
C VAL A 445 4.24 3.52 10.83
N VAL A 446 3.30 2.97 11.61
CA VAL A 446 2.18 3.75 12.16
C VAL A 446 2.69 4.83 13.11
N THR A 447 3.67 4.53 13.96
CA THR A 447 4.28 5.53 14.84
C THR A 447 4.84 6.70 14.03
N VAL A 448 5.65 6.43 13.01
CA VAL A 448 6.26 7.48 12.17
C VAL A 448 5.18 8.29 11.44
N SER A 449 4.19 7.64 10.83
CA SER A 449 3.13 8.31 10.06
C SER A 449 2.27 9.23 10.94
N PHE A 450 1.87 8.78 12.12
CA PHE A 450 1.07 9.60 13.03
C PHE A 450 1.84 10.79 13.60
N PHE A 451 3.11 10.59 13.97
CA PHE A 451 3.92 11.70 14.47
C PHE A 451 4.25 12.72 13.38
N ALA A 452 4.42 12.29 12.14
CA ALA A 452 4.58 13.20 11.01
C ALA A 452 3.39 14.18 10.91
N ILE A 453 2.18 13.64 10.99
CA ILE A 453 0.95 14.45 10.94
C ILE A 453 0.82 15.34 12.18
N ALA A 454 1.01 14.79 13.38
CA ALA A 454 0.90 15.56 14.62
C ALA A 454 1.87 16.74 14.62
N HIS A 455 3.09 16.54 14.13
CA HIS A 455 4.09 17.59 14.05
C HIS A 455 3.73 18.66 13.01
N SER A 456 3.31 18.27 11.81
CA SER A 456 2.88 19.21 10.77
C SER A 456 1.68 20.05 11.24
N LEU A 457 0.77 19.45 12.00
CA LEU A 457 -0.34 20.17 12.62
C LEU A 457 0.13 21.18 13.67
N GLN A 458 1.16 20.87 14.46
CA GLN A 458 1.73 21.83 15.43
C GLN A 458 2.32 23.05 14.73
N ILE A 459 3.07 22.86 13.63
CA ILE A 459 3.61 23.98 12.84
C ILE A 459 2.49 24.89 12.34
N LEU A 460 1.44 24.30 11.74
CA LEU A 460 0.27 25.06 11.25
C LEU A 460 -0.48 25.79 12.36
N GLY A 461 -0.52 25.23 13.57
CA GLY A 461 -1.11 25.89 14.75
C GLY A 461 -0.36 27.16 15.14
N HIS A 462 0.97 27.11 15.20
CA HIS A 462 1.83 28.24 15.54
C HIS A 462 1.77 29.37 14.50
N GLU A 463 1.80 29.04 13.22
CA GLU A 463 1.69 30.04 12.14
C GLU A 463 0.34 30.81 12.21
N ASN A 464 -0.74 30.12 12.56
CA ASN A 464 -2.06 30.75 12.74
C ASN A 464 -2.15 31.67 13.98
N GLU A 465 -1.39 31.40 15.04
CA GLU A 465 -1.32 32.28 16.22
C GLU A 465 -0.52 33.57 15.95
N GLU A 466 0.59 33.45 15.22
CA GLU A 466 1.41 34.60 14.81
C GLU A 466 0.63 35.54 13.88
N CYS A 467 -0.15 35.01 12.92
CA CYS A 467 -1.00 35.81 12.04
C CYS A 467 -2.17 36.49 12.75
N LYS A 468 -2.61 36.05 13.94
CA LYS A 468 -3.65 36.70 14.73
C LYS A 468 -3.13 37.84 15.61
N GLN A 469 -1.80 37.94 15.77
CA GLN A 469 -1.15 38.99 16.56
C GLN A 469 -0.66 40.19 15.73
N VAL A 470 -0.82 40.15 14.42
CA VAL A 470 -0.57 41.24 13.46
C VAL A 470 -1.91 41.85 13.03
#